data_ec1e8a92ee5457b0e0794792122b51ac
#
_entry.id   ec1e8a92ee5457b0e0794792122b51ac
#
_cell.length_a   1.000
_cell.length_b   1.000
_cell.length_c   1.000
_cell.angle_alpha   90.00
_cell.angle_beta   90.00
_cell.angle_gamma   90.00
#
_symmetry.space_group_name_H-M   'P 1'
#
loop_
_entity.id
_entity.type
_entity.pdbx_description
1 polymer ?
#
loop_
_entity_poly.entity_id
_entity_poly.type
_entity_poly.pdbx_seq_one_letter_code
_entity_poly.pdbx_strand_id
1 'polypeptide(L)'
;MNLMDEAAKLYKETADELCNLAEKLEKHGRKAAGIAYNTAKKAADEIKEDIKTVRERDPAASSDLEVMLLYSGFHAVLAHRAAHALHERGYTLAARSVSQAAKFVTGIEIHPGAKIGKRLFIDHGCGVVIGETAEIGDDCTIYQGATLGGTGKDTGKRHPTLGNNVMVGAGAKVLGPFTVGDNAKIAANAVVLHAVPANSTAVGIPAKVVSVNNKRVPDLDQIHIPDPVMQEICRIEHRIYELEKKMNESENTGKDE
;
A
#
# COMPACT_ATOMS: atom_id res chain seq x y z
N MET A 1 -13.32 -31.93 19.10
CA MET A 1 -13.33 -31.20 17.82
C MET A 1 -13.11 -29.75 18.16
N ASN A 2 -12.07 -29.10 17.62
CA ASN A 2 -11.66 -27.77 18.04
C ASN A 2 -12.56 -26.75 17.32
N LEU A 3 -12.89 -25.60 17.95
CA LEU A 3 -13.72 -24.52 17.38
C LEU A 3 -13.21 -24.06 15.98
N MET A 4 -11.91 -24.17 15.78
CA MET A 4 -11.23 -23.88 14.51
C MET A 4 -11.59 -24.87 13.39
N ASP A 5 -11.76 -26.16 13.74
CA ASP A 5 -12.16 -27.20 12.78
C ASP A 5 -13.63 -27.03 12.37
N GLU A 6 -14.48 -26.59 13.29
CA GLU A 6 -15.89 -26.27 13.00
C GLU A 6 -16.02 -25.03 12.11
N ALA A 7 -15.24 -23.97 12.39
CA ALA A 7 -15.25 -22.74 11.55
C ALA A 7 -14.73 -23.03 10.13
N ALA A 8 -13.66 -23.81 10.00
CA ALA A 8 -13.13 -24.23 8.71
C ALA A 8 -14.10 -25.10 7.92
N LYS A 9 -14.81 -25.99 8.63
CA LYS A 9 -15.85 -26.85 8.03
C LYS A 9 -17.05 -26.02 7.56
N LEU A 10 -17.53 -25.10 8.39
CA LEU A 10 -18.65 -24.21 8.07
C LEU A 10 -18.34 -23.31 6.85
N TYR A 11 -17.12 -22.79 6.81
CA TYR A 11 -16.67 -21.96 5.67
C TYR A 11 -16.60 -22.78 4.37
N LYS A 12 -16.05 -23.98 4.42
CA LYS A 12 -15.98 -24.89 3.27
C LYS A 12 -17.37 -25.27 2.81
N GLU A 13 -18.27 -25.61 3.74
CA GLU A 13 -19.68 -25.93 3.45
C GLU A 13 -20.40 -24.76 2.80
N THR A 14 -20.16 -23.51 3.29
CA THR A 14 -20.77 -22.30 2.73
C THR A 14 -20.23 -22.00 1.32
N ALA A 15 -18.93 -22.16 1.09
CA ALA A 15 -18.32 -22.00 -0.22
C ALA A 15 -18.83 -23.06 -1.23
N ASP A 16 -18.96 -24.32 -0.79
CA ASP A 16 -19.49 -25.42 -1.59
C ASP A 16 -20.99 -25.20 -1.89
N GLU A 17 -21.78 -24.69 -0.93
CA GLU A 17 -23.18 -24.32 -1.16
C GLU A 17 -23.33 -23.19 -2.16
N LEU A 18 -22.49 -22.14 -2.09
CA LEU A 18 -22.48 -21.04 -3.07
C LEU A 18 -22.10 -21.53 -4.48
N CYS A 19 -21.11 -22.43 -4.57
CA CYS A 19 -20.77 -23.07 -5.84
C CYS A 19 -21.91 -23.92 -6.39
N ASN A 20 -22.54 -24.74 -5.53
CA ASN A 20 -23.68 -25.58 -5.89
C ASN A 20 -24.91 -24.76 -6.30
N LEU A 21 -25.16 -23.61 -5.65
CA LEU A 21 -26.23 -22.68 -6.00
C LEU A 21 -25.94 -22.04 -7.37
N ALA A 22 -24.69 -21.62 -7.60
CA ALA A 22 -24.24 -21.06 -8.88
C ALA A 22 -24.39 -22.09 -10.02
N GLU A 23 -23.98 -23.34 -9.81
CA GLU A 23 -24.17 -24.44 -10.79
C GLU A 23 -25.64 -24.76 -11.06
N LYS A 24 -26.50 -24.75 -10.05
CA LYS A 24 -27.95 -24.91 -10.22
C LYS A 24 -28.59 -23.76 -11.02
N LEU A 25 -28.14 -22.53 -10.79
CA LEU A 25 -28.60 -21.34 -11.54
C LEU A 25 -28.13 -21.38 -13.00
N GLU A 26 -26.92 -21.86 -13.26
CA GLU A 26 -26.38 -22.03 -14.62
C GLU A 26 -27.15 -23.09 -15.40
N LYS A 27 -27.48 -24.23 -14.76
CA LYS A 27 -28.27 -25.33 -15.34
C LYS A 27 -29.67 -24.92 -15.84
N HIS A 28 -30.21 -23.81 -15.26
CA HIS A 28 -31.53 -23.29 -15.67
C HIS A 28 -31.50 -22.23 -16.75
N GLY A 29 -30.35 -22.03 -17.43
CA GLY A 29 -30.28 -21.29 -18.70
C GLY A 29 -30.61 -19.79 -18.60
N ARG A 30 -30.54 -19.15 -17.45
CA ARG A 30 -30.82 -17.72 -17.29
C ARG A 30 -29.55 -16.89 -17.47
N LYS A 31 -29.54 -16.00 -18.47
CA LYS A 31 -28.44 -15.07 -18.78
C LYS A 31 -27.93 -14.27 -17.56
N ALA A 32 -28.86 -13.92 -16.65
CA ALA A 32 -28.56 -13.25 -15.38
C ALA A 32 -27.76 -14.13 -14.40
N ALA A 33 -27.97 -15.43 -14.40
CA ALA A 33 -27.27 -16.38 -13.55
C ALA A 33 -25.82 -16.57 -13.97
N GLY A 34 -25.53 -16.56 -15.27
CA GLY A 34 -24.16 -16.61 -15.79
C GLY A 34 -23.34 -15.37 -15.40
N ILE A 35 -23.97 -14.19 -15.42
CA ILE A 35 -23.32 -12.96 -14.96
C ILE A 35 -23.04 -13.01 -13.46
N ALA A 36 -24.00 -13.45 -12.65
CA ALA A 36 -23.84 -13.60 -11.20
C ALA A 36 -22.75 -14.63 -10.84
N TYR A 37 -22.73 -15.78 -11.55
CA TYR A 37 -21.70 -16.80 -11.38
C TYR A 37 -20.30 -16.27 -11.67
N ASN A 38 -20.12 -15.61 -12.83
CA ASN A 38 -18.83 -15.06 -13.23
C ASN A 38 -18.35 -13.97 -12.24
N THR A 39 -19.28 -13.16 -11.72
CA THR A 39 -18.95 -12.13 -10.73
C THR A 39 -18.54 -12.76 -9.40
N ALA A 40 -19.28 -13.78 -8.93
CA ALA A 40 -18.95 -14.50 -7.69
C ALA A 40 -17.62 -15.26 -7.82
N LYS A 41 -17.40 -15.92 -8.96
CA LYS A 41 -16.14 -16.60 -9.26
C LYS A 41 -14.96 -15.64 -9.25
N LYS A 42 -15.09 -14.50 -9.94
CA LYS A 42 -14.05 -13.46 -9.93
C LYS A 42 -13.74 -12.96 -8.53
N ALA A 43 -14.77 -12.67 -7.72
CA ALA A 43 -14.59 -12.27 -6.33
C ALA A 43 -13.89 -13.34 -5.49
N ALA A 44 -14.25 -14.61 -5.66
CA ALA A 44 -13.60 -15.73 -4.97
C ALA A 44 -12.13 -15.89 -5.37
N ASP A 45 -11.82 -15.72 -6.65
CA ASP A 45 -10.45 -15.80 -7.15
C ASP A 45 -9.60 -14.61 -6.60
N GLU A 46 -10.15 -13.41 -6.55
CA GLU A 46 -9.50 -12.24 -5.94
C GLU A 46 -9.23 -12.44 -4.44
N ILE A 47 -10.17 -13.01 -3.69
CA ILE A 47 -9.98 -13.34 -2.27
C ILE A 47 -8.83 -14.34 -2.08
N LYS A 48 -8.77 -15.40 -2.91
CA LYS A 48 -7.67 -16.38 -2.86
C LYS A 48 -6.32 -15.73 -3.17
N GLU A 49 -6.30 -14.83 -4.14
CA GLU A 49 -5.10 -14.08 -4.52
C GLU A 49 -4.62 -13.18 -3.37
N ASP A 50 -5.53 -12.50 -2.66
CA ASP A 50 -5.20 -11.70 -1.49
C ASP A 50 -4.66 -12.53 -0.33
N ILE A 51 -5.29 -13.66 -0.01
CA ILE A 51 -4.80 -14.58 1.04
C ILE A 51 -3.39 -15.06 0.70
N LYS A 52 -3.18 -15.48 -0.54
CA LYS A 52 -1.86 -15.90 -1.02
C LYS A 52 -0.83 -14.79 -0.88
N THR A 53 -1.21 -13.55 -1.23
CA THR A 53 -0.34 -12.38 -1.13
C THR A 53 0.11 -12.13 0.31
N VAL A 54 -0.80 -12.20 1.29
CA VAL A 54 -0.46 -12.09 2.71
C VAL A 54 0.51 -13.19 3.13
N ARG A 55 0.20 -14.45 2.76
CA ARG A 55 1.05 -15.61 3.08
C ARG A 55 2.47 -15.53 2.50
N GLU A 56 2.61 -14.94 1.32
CA GLU A 56 3.91 -14.78 0.66
C GLU A 56 4.74 -13.63 1.23
N ARG A 57 4.07 -12.60 1.79
CA ARG A 57 4.75 -11.37 2.26
C ARG A 57 4.95 -11.30 3.76
N ASP A 58 4.08 -11.97 4.54
CA ASP A 58 4.22 -12.01 5.98
C ASP A 58 4.73 -13.39 6.44
N PRO A 59 5.99 -13.48 6.90
CA PRO A 59 6.53 -14.74 7.44
C PRO A 59 5.78 -15.29 8.66
N ALA A 60 5.01 -14.45 9.37
CA ALA A 60 4.22 -14.84 10.53
C ALA A 60 2.89 -15.52 10.14
N ALA A 61 2.43 -15.35 8.91
CA ALA A 61 1.18 -15.94 8.44
C ALA A 61 1.28 -17.46 8.30
N SER A 62 0.73 -18.20 9.26
CA SER A 62 0.90 -19.67 9.36
C SER A 62 -0.10 -20.45 8.50
N SER A 63 -1.29 -19.90 8.24
CA SER A 63 -2.37 -20.58 7.50
C SER A 63 -3.32 -19.61 6.80
N ASP A 64 -4.01 -20.09 5.77
CA ASP A 64 -5.03 -19.31 5.05
C ASP A 64 -6.19 -18.92 5.99
N LEU A 65 -6.55 -19.81 6.92
CA LEU A 65 -7.58 -19.57 7.91
C LEU A 65 -7.21 -18.44 8.87
N GLU A 66 -5.96 -18.39 9.30
CA GLU A 66 -5.44 -17.31 10.13
C GLU A 66 -5.55 -15.96 9.42
N VAL A 67 -5.14 -15.89 8.15
CA VAL A 67 -5.26 -14.67 7.33
C VAL A 67 -6.72 -14.24 7.25
N MET A 68 -7.62 -15.16 6.97
CA MET A 68 -9.05 -14.87 6.84
C MET A 68 -9.72 -14.38 8.12
N LEU A 69 -9.28 -14.85 9.28
CA LEU A 69 -9.92 -14.54 10.55
C LEU A 69 -9.26 -13.39 11.31
N LEU A 70 -7.94 -13.18 11.16
CA LEU A 70 -7.18 -12.33 12.07
C LEU A 70 -6.48 -11.14 11.39
N TYR A 71 -6.35 -11.12 10.05
CA TYR A 71 -5.64 -10.06 9.36
C TYR A 71 -6.53 -8.85 9.07
N SER A 72 -6.36 -7.80 9.83
CA SER A 72 -7.13 -6.55 9.69
C SER A 72 -6.99 -5.91 8.32
N GLY A 73 -5.80 -5.95 7.72
CA GLY A 73 -5.53 -5.44 6.37
C GLY A 73 -6.34 -6.17 5.31
N PHE A 74 -6.42 -7.49 5.39
CA PHE A 74 -7.25 -8.30 4.50
C PHE A 74 -8.74 -7.94 4.62
N HIS A 75 -9.25 -7.83 5.86
CA HIS A 75 -10.65 -7.43 6.09
C HIS A 75 -10.96 -6.02 5.56
N ALA A 76 -10.03 -5.08 5.73
CA ALA A 76 -10.20 -3.71 5.23
C ALA A 76 -10.29 -3.66 3.70
N VAL A 77 -9.45 -4.44 2.99
CA VAL A 77 -9.48 -4.53 1.52
C VAL A 77 -10.78 -5.16 1.03
N LEU A 78 -11.25 -6.23 1.68
CA LEU A 78 -12.54 -6.84 1.34
C LEU A 78 -13.73 -5.87 1.53
N ALA A 79 -13.77 -5.20 2.69
CA ALA A 79 -14.81 -4.22 2.99
C ALA A 79 -14.76 -3.03 2.02
N HIS A 80 -13.55 -2.59 1.64
CA HIS A 80 -13.37 -1.54 0.64
C HIS A 80 -13.96 -1.95 -0.72
N ARG A 81 -13.71 -3.16 -1.22
CA ARG A 81 -14.29 -3.62 -2.50
C ARG A 81 -15.82 -3.55 -2.49
N ALA A 82 -16.45 -3.97 -1.38
CA ALA A 82 -17.89 -3.86 -1.21
C ALA A 82 -18.36 -2.40 -1.18
N ALA A 83 -17.66 -1.54 -0.42
CA ALA A 83 -17.96 -0.11 -0.34
C ALA A 83 -17.77 0.60 -1.67
N HIS A 84 -16.70 0.29 -2.39
CA HIS A 84 -16.40 0.83 -3.73
C HIS A 84 -17.48 0.45 -4.75
N ALA A 85 -17.91 -0.80 -4.75
CA ALA A 85 -18.99 -1.25 -5.62
C ALA A 85 -20.33 -0.55 -5.36
N LEU A 86 -20.61 -0.17 -4.11
CA LEU A 86 -21.76 0.66 -3.76
C LEU A 86 -21.58 2.11 -4.21
N HIS A 87 -20.37 2.65 -4.03
CA HIS A 87 -20.01 4.00 -4.44
C HIS A 87 -20.16 4.20 -5.95
N GLU A 88 -19.62 3.28 -6.76
CA GLU A 88 -19.72 3.29 -8.22
C GLU A 88 -21.18 3.23 -8.72
N ARG A 89 -22.09 2.68 -7.92
CA ARG A 89 -23.54 2.66 -8.20
C ARG A 89 -24.30 3.88 -7.70
N GLY A 90 -23.59 4.85 -7.09
CA GLY A 90 -24.18 6.08 -6.54
C GLY A 90 -24.80 5.93 -5.13
N TYR A 91 -24.67 4.77 -4.47
CA TYR A 91 -25.14 4.55 -3.11
C TYR A 91 -24.14 5.11 -2.07
N THR A 92 -23.87 6.42 -2.14
CA THR A 92 -22.79 7.07 -1.39
C THR A 92 -22.89 6.90 0.13
N LEU A 93 -24.10 7.05 0.70
CA LEU A 93 -24.31 6.88 2.14
C LEU A 93 -24.05 5.44 2.58
N ALA A 94 -24.57 4.46 1.86
CA ALA A 94 -24.32 3.05 2.15
C ALA A 94 -22.82 2.69 2.02
N ALA A 95 -22.15 3.17 0.96
CA ALA A 95 -20.73 3.01 0.77
C ALA A 95 -19.91 3.57 1.93
N ARG A 96 -20.24 4.79 2.38
CA ARG A 96 -19.60 5.43 3.54
C ARG A 96 -19.87 4.68 4.83
N SER A 97 -21.09 4.17 5.03
CA SER A 97 -21.43 3.38 6.21
C SER A 97 -20.61 2.11 6.30
N VAL A 98 -20.44 1.36 5.19
CA VAL A 98 -19.56 0.17 5.13
C VAL A 98 -18.11 0.54 5.43
N SER A 99 -17.59 1.62 4.81
CA SER A 99 -16.22 2.09 5.05
C SER A 99 -15.98 2.48 6.52
N GLN A 100 -16.94 3.18 7.17
CA GLN A 100 -16.78 3.55 8.58
C GLN A 100 -16.90 2.36 9.53
N ALA A 101 -17.77 1.40 9.23
CA ALA A 101 -17.85 0.15 9.98
C ALA A 101 -16.54 -0.63 9.88
N ALA A 102 -15.96 -0.74 8.67
CA ALA A 102 -14.65 -1.38 8.47
C ALA A 102 -13.55 -0.67 9.26
N LYS A 103 -13.49 0.68 9.22
CA LYS A 103 -12.55 1.46 10.03
C LYS A 103 -12.68 1.16 11.52
N PHE A 104 -13.90 1.09 12.03
CA PHE A 104 -14.14 0.81 13.45
C PHE A 104 -13.61 -0.57 13.86
N VAL A 105 -13.79 -1.58 13.00
CA VAL A 105 -13.36 -2.97 13.27
C VAL A 105 -11.86 -3.18 13.04
N THR A 106 -11.31 -2.58 11.98
CA THR A 106 -9.93 -2.87 11.53
C THR A 106 -8.90 -1.82 11.95
N GLY A 107 -9.35 -0.62 12.34
CA GLY A 107 -8.47 0.54 12.56
C GLY A 107 -7.92 1.15 11.27
N ILE A 108 -8.42 0.73 10.08
CA ILE A 108 -7.95 1.14 8.76
C ILE A 108 -9.07 1.93 8.07
N GLU A 109 -8.77 3.16 7.64
CA GLU A 109 -9.69 3.98 6.90
C GLU A 109 -9.38 3.95 5.40
N ILE A 110 -10.31 3.41 4.60
CA ILE A 110 -10.25 3.48 3.14
C ILE A 110 -11.51 4.15 2.63
N HIS A 111 -11.35 5.29 1.94
CA HIS A 111 -12.50 5.95 1.34
C HIS A 111 -13.08 5.12 0.18
N PRO A 112 -14.41 4.97 0.07
CA PRO A 112 -15.02 4.16 -1.00
C PRO A 112 -14.67 4.60 -2.42
N GLY A 113 -14.35 5.87 -2.64
CA GLY A 113 -13.94 6.41 -3.94
C GLY A 113 -12.49 6.08 -4.34
N ALA A 114 -11.66 5.57 -3.42
CA ALA A 114 -10.30 5.17 -3.75
C ALA A 114 -10.28 4.03 -4.77
N LYS A 115 -9.33 4.07 -5.70
CA LYS A 115 -9.13 3.00 -6.69
C LYS A 115 -7.94 2.15 -6.25
N ILE A 116 -8.17 0.87 -6.05
CA ILE A 116 -7.15 -0.05 -5.53
C ILE A 116 -7.00 -1.21 -6.51
N GLY A 117 -5.77 -1.43 -6.94
CA GLY A 117 -5.37 -2.55 -7.79
C GLY A 117 -5.38 -3.88 -7.04
N LYS A 118 -4.73 -4.88 -7.61
CA LYS A 118 -4.68 -6.23 -7.07
C LYS A 118 -3.54 -6.39 -6.08
N ARG A 119 -3.68 -7.39 -5.19
CA ARG A 119 -2.63 -7.83 -4.28
C ARG A 119 -2.06 -6.69 -3.40
N LEU A 120 -2.95 -5.76 -2.99
CA LEU A 120 -2.60 -4.80 -1.97
C LEU A 120 -2.40 -5.52 -0.63
N PHE A 121 -1.21 -5.41 -0.05
CA PHE A 121 -0.90 -5.91 1.28
C PHE A 121 -0.84 -4.74 2.27
N ILE A 122 -1.72 -4.74 3.26
CA ILE A 122 -1.69 -3.80 4.38
C ILE A 122 -1.21 -4.57 5.61
N ASP A 123 0.02 -4.30 6.02
CA ASP A 123 0.65 -4.97 7.15
C ASP A 123 0.40 -4.20 8.45
N HIS A 124 0.00 -4.90 9.51
CA HIS A 124 -0.47 -4.37 10.80
C HIS A 124 -1.67 -3.41 10.68
N GLY A 125 -1.62 -2.45 9.80
CA GLY A 125 -2.69 -1.60 9.29
C GLY A 125 -3.25 -0.53 10.22
N CYS A 126 -3.08 -0.60 11.53
CA CYS A 126 -3.66 0.36 12.47
C CYS A 126 -3.26 1.80 12.10
N GLY A 127 -4.26 2.69 11.95
CA GLY A 127 -4.06 4.09 11.62
C GLY A 127 -3.69 4.37 10.14
N VAL A 128 -3.81 3.40 9.25
CA VAL A 128 -3.73 3.63 7.80
C VAL A 128 -4.93 4.45 7.34
N VAL A 129 -4.68 5.48 6.52
CA VAL A 129 -5.71 6.33 5.92
C VAL A 129 -5.48 6.43 4.42
N ILE A 130 -6.45 6.00 3.62
CA ILE A 130 -6.45 6.10 2.16
C ILE A 130 -7.61 7.00 1.73
N GLY A 131 -7.26 8.17 1.17
CA GLY A 131 -8.22 9.22 0.83
C GLY A 131 -9.00 8.95 -0.46
N GLU A 132 -10.04 9.74 -0.68
CA GLU A 132 -11.08 9.55 -1.71
C GLU A 132 -10.56 9.36 -3.13
N THR A 133 -9.62 10.19 -3.56
CA THR A 133 -9.11 10.18 -4.93
C THR A 133 -7.74 9.51 -5.04
N ALA A 134 -7.35 8.73 -4.02
CA ALA A 134 -6.14 7.92 -4.08
C ALA A 134 -6.29 6.81 -5.13
N GLU A 135 -5.21 6.56 -5.86
CA GLU A 135 -5.09 5.46 -6.80
C GLU A 135 -3.88 4.62 -6.40
N ILE A 136 -4.05 3.31 -6.32
CA ILE A 136 -3.02 2.36 -5.90
C ILE A 136 -2.92 1.28 -6.95
N GLY A 137 -1.73 1.10 -7.51
CA GLY A 137 -1.44 0.04 -8.48
C GLY A 137 -1.43 -1.35 -7.86
N ASP A 138 -1.00 -2.32 -8.63
CA ASP A 138 -0.89 -3.71 -8.22
C ASP A 138 0.34 -3.93 -7.31
N ASP A 139 0.30 -4.97 -6.48
CA ASP A 139 1.43 -5.44 -5.66
C ASP A 139 1.97 -4.45 -4.62
N CYS A 140 1.21 -3.43 -4.27
CA CYS A 140 1.63 -2.46 -3.28
C CYS A 140 1.61 -3.03 -1.85
N THR A 141 2.49 -2.48 -1.00
CA THR A 141 2.55 -2.78 0.44
C THR A 141 2.44 -1.48 1.23
N ILE A 142 1.54 -1.45 2.22
CA ILE A 142 1.32 -0.29 3.09
C ILE A 142 1.40 -0.74 4.55
N TYR A 143 2.25 -0.07 5.31
CA TYR A 143 2.40 -0.34 6.73
C TYR A 143 1.52 0.56 7.60
N GLN A 144 1.40 0.19 8.87
CA GLN A 144 0.60 0.91 9.87
C GLN A 144 0.92 2.41 9.91
N GLY A 145 -0.11 3.21 10.20
CA GLY A 145 0.02 4.67 10.36
C GLY A 145 0.30 5.44 9.07
N ALA A 146 0.42 4.76 7.92
CA ALA A 146 0.62 5.43 6.64
C ALA A 146 -0.62 6.24 6.22
N THR A 147 -0.40 7.36 5.53
CA THR A 147 -1.48 8.22 5.03
C THR A 147 -1.27 8.55 3.56
N LEU A 148 -2.26 8.22 2.72
CA LEU A 148 -2.38 8.72 1.35
C LEU A 148 -3.40 9.86 1.36
N GLY A 149 -2.93 11.09 1.60
CA GLY A 149 -3.74 12.27 1.91
C GLY A 149 -3.68 13.36 0.85
N GLY A 150 -4.58 14.34 0.99
CA GLY A 150 -4.54 15.59 0.24
C GLY A 150 -3.84 16.70 1.03
N THR A 151 -3.43 17.78 0.35
CA THR A 151 -2.71 18.92 0.96
C THR A 151 -3.58 20.16 1.17
N GLY A 152 -4.85 20.14 0.80
CA GLY A 152 -5.63 21.35 0.85
C GLY A 152 -7.12 21.15 0.67
N LYS A 153 -7.80 22.24 0.28
CA LYS A 153 -9.25 22.29 0.08
C LYS A 153 -9.66 22.03 -1.38
N ASP A 154 -8.74 21.49 -2.18
CA ASP A 154 -8.99 21.25 -3.59
C ASP A 154 -10.11 20.22 -3.79
N THR A 155 -10.95 20.48 -4.78
CA THR A 155 -11.93 19.53 -5.29
C THR A 155 -11.33 18.71 -6.42
N GLY A 156 -11.76 17.46 -6.59
CA GLY A 156 -11.21 16.57 -7.62
C GLY A 156 -9.99 15.77 -7.16
N LYS A 157 -9.04 15.51 -8.06
CA LYS A 157 -7.83 14.73 -7.75
C LYS A 157 -6.94 15.50 -6.78
N ARG A 158 -6.87 15.04 -5.53
CA ARG A 158 -6.10 15.66 -4.43
C ARG A 158 -5.26 14.67 -3.62
N HIS A 159 -5.42 13.38 -3.87
CA HIS A 159 -4.67 12.31 -3.22
C HIS A 159 -3.68 11.69 -4.20
N PRO A 160 -2.61 11.04 -3.70
CA PRO A 160 -1.56 10.50 -4.54
C PRO A 160 -2.02 9.32 -5.42
N THR A 161 -1.23 9.09 -6.47
CA THR A 161 -1.28 7.88 -7.27
C THR A 161 -0.01 7.07 -7.00
N LEU A 162 -0.16 5.86 -6.52
CA LEU A 162 0.92 4.88 -6.40
C LEU A 162 0.94 3.99 -7.65
N GLY A 163 2.11 3.83 -8.25
CA GLY A 163 2.35 2.84 -9.29
C GLY A 163 2.31 1.41 -8.74
N ASN A 164 2.82 0.46 -9.51
CA ASN A 164 2.87 -0.94 -9.10
C ASN A 164 4.07 -1.22 -8.19
N ASN A 165 3.93 -2.19 -7.29
CA ASN A 165 4.98 -2.64 -6.39
C ASN A 165 5.60 -1.50 -5.56
N VAL A 166 4.78 -0.56 -5.12
CA VAL A 166 5.19 0.55 -4.26
C VAL A 166 5.09 0.11 -2.80
N MET A 167 6.15 0.38 -2.02
CA MET A 167 6.16 0.18 -0.57
C MET A 167 6.01 1.52 0.15
N VAL A 168 5.02 1.62 1.04
CA VAL A 168 4.81 2.78 1.91
C VAL A 168 5.09 2.36 3.35
N GLY A 169 6.22 2.80 3.88
CA GLY A 169 6.72 2.46 5.21
C GLY A 169 5.83 2.95 6.35
N ALA A 170 6.05 2.39 7.52
CA ALA A 170 5.28 2.69 8.72
C ALA A 170 5.26 4.20 9.03
N GLY A 171 4.08 4.75 9.32
CA GLY A 171 3.93 6.16 9.66
C GLY A 171 4.14 7.17 8.51
N ALA A 172 4.49 6.72 7.31
CA ALA A 172 4.77 7.63 6.20
C ALA A 172 3.52 8.43 5.77
N LYS A 173 3.73 9.67 5.33
CA LYS A 173 2.67 10.57 4.86
C LYS A 173 2.97 10.96 3.41
N VAL A 174 2.11 10.54 2.49
CA VAL A 174 2.17 10.89 1.07
C VAL A 174 1.02 11.84 0.80
N LEU A 175 1.33 13.13 0.60
CA LEU A 175 0.33 14.20 0.66
C LEU A 175 0.34 15.03 -0.62
N GLY A 176 -0.68 14.87 -1.45
CA GLY A 176 -0.88 15.64 -2.68
C GLY A 176 -1.19 14.80 -3.92
N PRO A 177 -1.64 15.42 -5.02
CA PRO A 177 -2.10 14.74 -6.22
C PRO A 177 -0.96 14.37 -7.19
N PHE A 178 0.15 13.89 -6.68
CA PHE A 178 1.31 13.49 -7.49
C PHE A 178 1.44 11.96 -7.58
N THR A 179 2.35 11.53 -8.42
CA THR A 179 2.62 10.11 -8.66
C THR A 179 3.87 9.66 -7.91
N VAL A 180 3.78 8.50 -7.28
CA VAL A 180 4.89 7.68 -6.81
C VAL A 180 5.05 6.56 -7.82
N GLY A 181 6.20 6.52 -8.50
CA GLY A 181 6.46 5.60 -9.62
C GLY A 181 6.61 4.14 -9.18
N ASP A 182 6.57 3.25 -10.16
CA ASP A 182 6.68 1.80 -9.94
C ASP A 182 7.94 1.42 -9.17
N ASN A 183 7.84 0.42 -8.29
CA ASN A 183 8.92 -0.09 -7.45
C ASN A 183 9.54 0.98 -6.52
N ALA A 184 8.89 2.12 -6.32
CA ALA A 184 9.40 3.12 -5.38
C ALA A 184 9.16 2.67 -3.94
N LYS A 185 10.06 3.10 -3.05
CA LYS A 185 9.98 2.83 -1.61
C LYS A 185 9.90 4.15 -0.86
N ILE A 186 8.89 4.28 -0.01
CA ILE A 186 8.75 5.39 0.92
C ILE A 186 9.18 4.90 2.29
N ALA A 187 10.23 5.50 2.85
CA ALA A 187 10.76 5.12 4.15
C ALA A 187 9.75 5.36 5.28
N ALA A 188 9.94 4.64 6.38
CA ALA A 188 9.13 4.86 7.59
C ALA A 188 9.22 6.32 8.05
N ASN A 189 8.08 6.88 8.47
CA ASN A 189 7.91 8.27 8.91
C ASN A 189 8.29 9.36 7.88
N ALA A 190 8.54 9.01 6.63
CA ALA A 190 8.81 10.00 5.59
C ALA A 190 7.56 10.84 5.27
N VAL A 191 7.77 12.14 5.01
CA VAL A 191 6.70 13.06 4.56
C VAL A 191 6.96 13.46 3.12
N VAL A 192 6.26 12.83 2.20
CA VAL A 192 6.40 13.01 0.76
C VAL A 192 5.40 14.07 0.29
N LEU A 193 5.93 15.13 -0.31
CA LEU A 193 5.16 16.29 -0.80
C LEU A 193 5.31 16.50 -2.31
N HIS A 194 6.13 15.70 -2.97
CA HIS A 194 6.42 15.79 -4.41
C HIS A 194 6.50 14.41 -5.05
N ALA A 195 6.43 14.36 -6.37
CA ALA A 195 6.52 13.12 -7.13
C ALA A 195 7.82 12.35 -6.81
N VAL A 196 7.70 11.03 -6.75
CA VAL A 196 8.82 10.10 -6.52
C VAL A 196 9.01 9.28 -7.80
N PRO A 197 10.20 9.31 -8.41
CA PRO A 197 10.47 8.52 -9.61
C PRO A 197 10.37 7.01 -9.35
N ALA A 198 10.18 6.24 -10.42
CA ALA A 198 10.22 4.79 -10.33
C ALA A 198 11.61 4.28 -9.87
N ASN A 199 11.63 3.13 -9.21
CA ASN A 199 12.84 2.45 -8.72
C ASN A 199 13.70 3.31 -7.77
N SER A 200 13.10 4.26 -7.06
CA SER A 200 13.79 5.14 -6.13
C SER A 200 13.23 5.04 -4.70
N THR A 201 14.01 5.53 -3.75
CA THR A 201 13.61 5.58 -2.34
C THR A 201 13.48 7.03 -1.89
N ALA A 202 12.37 7.37 -1.22
CA ALA A 202 12.13 8.69 -0.62
C ALA A 202 12.24 8.59 0.91
N VAL A 203 13.05 9.46 1.52
CA VAL A 203 13.41 9.41 2.96
C VAL A 203 13.38 10.79 3.57
N GLY A 204 12.92 10.91 4.80
CA GLY A 204 13.03 12.12 5.64
C GLY A 204 11.78 12.99 5.65
N ILE A 205 11.90 14.14 6.33
CA ILE A 205 10.83 15.13 6.56
C ILE A 205 11.39 16.54 6.28
N PRO A 206 11.03 17.18 5.16
CA PRO A 206 10.35 16.61 4.00
C PRO A 206 11.20 15.57 3.28
N ALA A 207 10.55 14.60 2.63
CA ALA A 207 11.25 13.50 1.99
C ALA A 207 12.07 13.96 0.78
N LYS A 208 13.32 13.48 0.73
CA LYS A 208 14.20 13.62 -0.43
C LYS A 208 14.31 12.27 -1.15
N VAL A 209 14.31 12.30 -2.47
CA VAL A 209 14.52 11.12 -3.29
C VAL A 209 16.00 10.78 -3.27
N VAL A 210 16.32 9.54 -2.87
CA VAL A 210 17.67 8.99 -2.92
C VAL A 210 17.71 7.90 -3.97
N SER A 211 18.62 8.03 -4.94
CA SER A 211 18.86 6.98 -5.92
C SER A 211 19.71 5.90 -5.26
N VAL A 212 19.22 4.69 -5.17
CA VAL A 212 20.00 3.54 -4.73
C VAL A 212 20.76 3.04 -5.97
N ASN A 213 22.03 3.46 -6.13
CA ASN A 213 22.91 3.09 -7.24
C ASN A 213 22.81 1.60 -7.57
N ASN A 214 22.01 1.23 -8.58
CA ASN A 214 21.85 -0.09 -9.22
C ASN A 214 21.89 -1.35 -8.32
N LYS A 215 21.93 -1.24 -7.00
CA LYS A 215 21.72 -2.36 -6.08
C LYS A 215 20.26 -2.34 -5.65
N ARG A 216 19.53 -3.34 -6.08
CA ARG A 216 18.19 -3.62 -5.56
C ARG A 216 18.29 -3.75 -4.04
N VAL A 217 17.71 -2.81 -3.30
CA VAL A 217 17.44 -3.03 -1.88
C VAL A 217 16.41 -4.16 -1.83
N PRO A 218 16.62 -5.23 -1.03
CA PRO A 218 15.68 -6.33 -0.93
C PRO A 218 14.26 -5.80 -0.67
N ASP A 219 13.27 -6.49 -1.23
CA ASP A 219 11.87 -6.16 -0.98
C ASP A 219 11.60 -6.21 0.53
N LEU A 220 10.84 -5.24 1.02
CA LEU A 220 10.52 -5.06 2.45
C LEU A 220 11.69 -4.65 3.37
N ASP A 221 12.87 -4.35 2.84
CA ASP A 221 13.97 -3.83 3.65
C ASP A 221 13.71 -2.37 4.04
N GLN A 222 13.49 -2.15 5.33
CA GLN A 222 13.29 -0.82 5.92
C GLN A 222 14.51 -0.33 6.73
N ILE A 223 15.57 -1.14 6.81
CA ILE A 223 16.74 -0.88 7.66
C ILE A 223 17.90 -0.28 6.84
N HIS A 224 18.16 -0.81 5.64
CA HIS A 224 19.28 -0.38 4.81
C HIS A 224 18.89 0.77 3.86
N ILE A 225 18.29 1.82 4.43
CA ILE A 225 17.86 3.01 3.69
C ILE A 225 18.95 4.07 3.83
N PRO A 226 19.45 4.69 2.73
CA PRO A 226 20.42 5.75 2.81
C PRO A 226 19.87 6.94 3.61
N ASP A 227 20.65 7.44 4.59
CA ASP A 227 20.32 8.65 5.32
C ASP A 227 20.65 9.89 4.47
N PRO A 228 19.66 10.68 4.03
CA PRO A 228 19.89 11.88 3.21
C PRO A 228 20.68 12.95 3.95
N VAL A 229 20.56 13.03 5.27
CA VAL A 229 21.29 14.00 6.10
C VAL A 229 22.75 13.64 6.17
N MET A 230 23.06 12.36 6.43
CA MET A 230 24.44 11.87 6.41
C MET A 230 25.09 12.00 5.03
N GLN A 231 24.36 11.72 3.96
CA GLN A 231 24.87 11.93 2.60
C GLN A 231 25.23 13.39 2.34
N GLU A 232 24.40 14.34 2.80
CA GLU A 232 24.67 15.76 2.64
C GLU A 232 25.82 16.23 3.53
N ILE A 233 25.91 15.72 4.76
CA ILE A 233 27.05 15.98 5.66
C ILE A 233 28.37 15.51 5.01
N CYS A 234 28.44 14.28 4.55
CA CYS A 234 29.62 13.76 3.86
C CYS A 234 30.00 14.59 2.61
N ARG A 235 29.01 15.09 1.88
CA ARG A 235 29.23 15.96 0.72
C ARG A 235 29.81 17.32 1.13
N ILE A 236 29.30 17.89 2.24
CA ILE A 236 29.79 19.16 2.80
C ILE A 236 31.21 18.96 3.34
N GLU A 237 31.47 17.90 4.09
CA GLU A 237 32.80 17.56 4.61
C GLU A 237 33.82 17.41 3.48
N HIS A 238 33.47 16.69 2.40
CA HIS A 238 34.34 16.56 1.23
C HIS A 238 34.63 17.92 0.59
N ARG A 239 33.62 18.80 0.47
CA ARG A 239 33.80 20.15 -0.10
C ARG A 239 34.66 21.03 0.79
N ILE A 240 34.53 20.94 2.12
CA ILE A 240 35.39 21.65 3.08
C ILE A 240 36.81 21.17 2.92
N TYR A 241 37.05 19.87 2.88
CA TYR A 241 38.39 19.30 2.68
C TYR A 241 39.07 19.78 1.38
N GLU A 242 38.33 19.84 0.28
CA GLU A 242 38.83 20.35 -1.00
C GLU A 242 39.16 21.86 -0.95
N LEU A 243 38.39 22.64 -0.21
CA LEU A 243 38.65 24.06 0.00
C LEU A 243 39.88 24.28 0.88
N GLU A 244 40.03 23.55 1.98
CA GLU A 244 41.20 23.60 2.86
C GLU A 244 42.48 23.21 2.12
N LYS A 245 42.42 22.18 1.27
CA LYS A 245 43.54 21.77 0.42
C LYS A 245 43.97 22.90 -0.52
N LYS A 246 43.02 23.55 -1.20
CA LYS A 246 43.30 24.69 -2.11
C LYS A 246 43.87 25.88 -1.36
N MET A 247 43.40 26.18 -0.16
CA MET A 247 43.93 27.27 0.68
C MET A 247 45.39 26.99 1.06
N ASN A 248 45.69 25.79 1.52
CA ASN A 248 47.07 25.38 1.87
C ASN A 248 48.01 25.40 0.67
N GLU A 249 47.55 25.01 -0.51
CA GLU A 249 48.30 25.10 -1.75
C GLU A 249 48.61 26.55 -2.15
N SER A 250 47.63 27.49 -1.97
CA SER A 250 47.83 28.91 -2.24
C SER A 250 48.73 29.62 -1.25
N GLU A 251 48.73 29.23 0.02
CA GLU A 251 49.66 29.75 1.04
C GLU A 251 51.09 29.32 0.83
N ASN A 252 51.31 28.13 0.28
CA ASN A 252 52.64 27.63 -0.04
C ASN A 252 53.24 28.29 -1.29
N THR A 253 52.43 28.62 -2.27
CA THR A 253 52.93 29.33 -3.49
C THR A 253 53.19 30.81 -3.24
N GLY A 254 52.63 31.45 -2.21
CA GLY A 254 52.91 32.85 -1.82
C GLY A 254 54.10 33.04 -0.87
N LYS A 255 54.82 31.96 -0.49
CA LYS A 255 56.01 32.06 0.32
C LYS A 255 57.32 31.94 -0.45
N ASP A 256 57.22 31.68 -1.75
CA ASP A 256 58.40 31.51 -2.66
C ASP A 256 58.63 32.76 -3.55
N GLU A 257 57.92 33.88 -3.28
CA GLU A 257 58.20 35.22 -3.81
C GLU A 257 58.76 36.15 -2.70
#